data_f09ae425ffcf781cbd892266185b6420
#
_entry.id   f09ae425ffcf781cbd892266185b6420
#
_cell.length_a   1.000
_cell.length_b   1.000
_cell.length_c   1.000
_cell.angle_alpha   90.00
_cell.angle_beta   90.00
_cell.angle_gamma   90.00
#
_symmetry.space_group_name_H-M   'P 1'
#
loop_
_entity.id
_entity.type
_entity.pdbx_description
1 polymer ?
#
loop_
_entity_poly.entity_id
_entity_poly.type
_entity_poly.pdbx_seq_one_letter_code
_entity_poly.pdbx_strand_id
1 'polypeptide(L)'
;RSWKVNATNQHDDKNFSRYVIRRLPAEVAADAIRQATGSEQRVKEFASNMEMRMIGATSIGGYRGNNNYMLGIFGKPARENNCDCERTVDPTLLQTIFTRNDPEMLSQLSAKGGWIDELARRYKIKNGNNGIDRKKLGQYRVKLVATKKQLANLKAGLPAKPGNSADAAAQKKYKSELAAHKQREQALIRKVGYYQKKMAALTPKKSEPGQRAELPEGVEDLITETFLRTVSRYPSNKEMELARADLEKSKNIVEGMQELLLALLNTKEFMVNH
;
A
#
# COMPACT_ATOMS: atom_id res chain seq x y z
N ARG A 1 -16.27 29.56 10.46
CA ARG A 1 -16.41 30.18 9.13
C ARG A 1 -17.09 29.18 8.20
N SER A 2 -18.05 29.65 7.38
CA SER A 2 -18.77 28.78 6.45
C SER A 2 -17.90 28.48 5.23
N TRP A 3 -17.85 27.21 4.84
CA TRP A 3 -17.29 26.78 3.56
C TRP A 3 -18.32 26.87 2.40
N LYS A 4 -19.59 27.20 2.73
CA LYS A 4 -20.65 27.31 1.74
C LYS A 4 -20.38 28.46 0.77
N VAL A 5 -20.40 28.14 -0.50
CA VAL A 5 -20.25 29.09 -1.60
C VAL A 5 -21.58 29.80 -1.84
N ASN A 6 -21.55 31.11 -2.03
CA ASN A 6 -22.68 31.94 -2.43
C ASN A 6 -22.25 32.88 -3.56
N ALA A 7 -23.21 33.60 -4.13
CA ALA A 7 -22.94 34.49 -5.28
C ALA A 7 -21.92 35.59 -5.02
N THR A 8 -21.73 35.97 -3.75
CA THR A 8 -20.81 37.07 -3.37
C THR A 8 -19.42 36.61 -2.99
N ASN A 9 -19.25 35.34 -2.61
CA ASN A 9 -17.96 34.82 -2.10
C ASN A 9 -17.34 33.71 -2.95
N GLN A 10 -17.97 33.30 -4.06
CA GLN A 10 -17.51 32.15 -4.86
C GLN A 10 -16.09 32.33 -5.45
N HIS A 11 -15.69 33.57 -5.73
CA HIS A 11 -14.39 33.91 -6.30
C HIS A 11 -13.44 34.57 -5.27
N ASP A 12 -13.85 34.60 -3.99
CA ASP A 12 -13.04 35.24 -2.95
C ASP A 12 -12.10 34.22 -2.30
N ASP A 13 -10.84 34.27 -2.74
CA ASP A 13 -9.76 33.46 -2.18
C ASP A 13 -8.82 34.26 -1.25
N LYS A 14 -9.03 35.61 -1.15
CA LYS A 14 -8.11 36.52 -0.46
C LYS A 14 -8.68 37.14 0.82
N ASN A 15 -9.99 37.46 0.83
CA ASN A 15 -10.59 38.23 1.94
C ASN A 15 -11.17 37.35 3.04
N PHE A 16 -10.96 36.03 2.98
CA PHE A 16 -11.43 35.08 3.99
C PHE A 16 -12.94 35.12 4.27
N SER A 17 -13.73 35.52 3.28
CA SER A 17 -15.20 35.53 3.38
C SER A 17 -15.78 34.13 3.45
N ARG A 18 -15.01 33.14 3.00
CA ARG A 18 -15.29 31.71 3.15
C ARG A 18 -14.03 30.93 3.52
N TYR A 19 -14.20 29.72 4.05
CA TYR A 19 -13.11 28.79 4.22
C TYR A 19 -12.79 28.10 2.88
N VAL A 20 -11.55 28.22 2.44
CA VAL A 20 -11.08 27.49 1.25
C VAL A 20 -10.54 26.13 1.69
N ILE A 21 -11.21 25.08 1.26
CA ILE A 21 -10.80 23.71 1.55
C ILE A 21 -9.42 23.46 0.92
N ARG A 22 -8.46 23.10 1.74
CA ARG A 22 -7.10 22.77 1.31
C ARG A 22 -6.78 21.32 1.62
N ARG A 23 -5.92 20.71 0.84
CA ARG A 23 -5.38 19.39 1.15
C ARG A 23 -4.49 19.42 2.38
N LEU A 24 -4.48 18.29 3.08
CA LEU A 24 -3.52 18.10 4.17
C LEU A 24 -2.10 18.09 3.61
N PRO A 25 -1.15 18.78 4.28
CA PRO A 25 0.27 18.63 4.00
C PRO A 25 0.72 17.18 4.12
N ALA A 26 1.76 16.79 3.39
CA ALA A 26 2.24 15.40 3.32
C ALA A 26 2.49 14.77 4.70
N GLU A 27 3.13 15.53 5.58
CA GLU A 27 3.44 15.10 6.93
C GLU A 27 2.19 14.89 7.78
N VAL A 28 1.22 15.79 7.66
CA VAL A 28 -0.07 15.69 8.38
C VAL A 28 -0.89 14.54 7.85
N ALA A 29 -0.95 14.33 6.53
CA ALA A 29 -1.63 13.19 5.92
C ALA A 29 -1.02 11.86 6.38
N ALA A 30 0.32 11.76 6.42
CA ALA A 30 1.03 10.59 6.92
C ALA A 30 0.73 10.32 8.40
N ASP A 31 0.71 11.35 9.22
CA ASP A 31 0.40 11.25 10.64
C ASP A 31 -1.07 10.86 10.87
N ALA A 32 -2.00 11.42 10.10
CA ALA A 32 -3.42 11.06 10.14
C ALA A 32 -3.65 9.59 9.77
N ILE A 33 -2.98 9.07 8.73
CA ILE A 33 -3.05 7.66 8.37
C ILE A 33 -2.52 6.77 9.50
N ARG A 34 -1.39 7.13 10.11
CA ARG A 34 -0.82 6.38 11.24
C ARG A 34 -1.75 6.37 12.45
N GLN A 35 -2.39 7.50 12.73
CA GLN A 35 -3.35 7.62 13.82
C GLN A 35 -4.59 6.77 13.55
N ALA A 36 -5.16 6.83 12.33
CA ALA A 36 -6.33 6.07 11.95
C ALA A 36 -6.10 4.53 12.00
N THR A 37 -4.89 4.09 11.65
CA THR A 37 -4.52 2.67 11.59
C THR A 37 -3.91 2.12 12.89
N GLY A 38 -3.55 2.99 13.82
CA GLY A 38 -2.91 2.62 15.09
C GLY A 38 -3.85 1.97 16.08
N SER A 39 -3.32 1.10 16.95
CA SER A 39 -4.04 0.66 18.15
C SER A 39 -4.24 1.81 19.12
N GLU A 40 -5.13 1.64 20.08
CA GLU A 40 -5.38 2.66 21.10
C GLU A 40 -4.10 3.06 21.86
N GLN A 41 -3.26 2.08 22.20
CA GLN A 41 -1.97 2.32 22.84
C GLN A 41 -1.04 3.14 21.94
N ARG A 42 -0.93 2.77 20.66
CA ARG A 42 -0.09 3.51 19.71
C ARG A 42 -0.57 4.93 19.48
N VAL A 43 -1.87 5.14 19.44
CA VAL A 43 -2.46 6.49 19.31
C VAL A 43 -2.11 7.34 20.53
N LYS A 44 -2.17 6.79 21.75
CA LYS A 44 -1.75 7.48 22.98
C LYS A 44 -0.25 7.81 22.99
N GLU A 45 0.59 6.87 22.61
CA GLU A 45 2.05 7.08 22.46
C GLU A 45 2.34 8.16 21.42
N PHE A 46 1.65 8.11 20.29
CA PHE A 46 1.78 9.07 19.21
C PHE A 46 1.32 10.49 19.61
N ALA A 47 0.27 10.58 20.44
CA ALA A 47 -0.22 11.85 20.97
C ALA A 47 0.76 12.48 21.97
N SER A 48 1.44 11.67 22.77
CA SER A 48 2.36 12.15 23.82
C SER A 48 3.78 12.42 23.32
N ASN A 49 4.20 11.85 22.19
CA ASN A 49 5.57 11.98 21.68
C ASN A 49 5.61 12.67 20.31
N MET A 50 6.01 13.94 20.29
CA MET A 50 6.13 14.73 19.07
C MET A 50 7.21 14.21 18.11
N GLU A 51 8.24 13.54 18.60
CA GLU A 51 9.31 12.99 17.76
C GLU A 51 8.82 11.82 16.89
N MET A 52 7.77 11.15 17.33
CA MET A 52 7.13 10.08 16.54
C MET A 52 6.31 10.61 15.37
N ARG A 53 5.99 11.91 15.37
CA ARG A 53 5.18 12.53 14.31
C ARG A 53 6.05 12.96 13.14
N MET A 54 5.52 12.81 11.93
CA MET A 54 6.20 13.28 10.71
C MET A 54 6.35 14.78 10.67
N ILE A 55 5.41 15.52 11.27
CA ILE A 55 5.47 16.98 11.37
C ILE A 55 6.57 17.47 12.31
N GLY A 56 6.91 16.69 13.33
CA GLY A 56 7.97 17.01 14.29
C GLY A 56 9.35 16.49 13.92
N ALA A 57 9.43 15.60 12.94
CA ALA A 57 10.67 15.00 12.52
C ALA A 57 11.52 16.03 11.78
N THR A 58 12.59 16.48 12.43
CA THR A 58 13.58 17.37 11.83
C THR A 58 14.22 16.72 10.61
N SER A 59 14.24 17.45 9.53
CA SER A 59 14.36 16.98 8.17
C SER A 59 15.74 16.53 7.73
N ILE A 60 16.76 16.54 8.56
CA ILE A 60 18.15 16.50 8.06
C ILE A 60 18.78 15.10 8.08
N GLY A 61 18.14 14.06 8.49
CA GLY A 61 18.86 12.77 8.48
C GLY A 61 18.06 11.52 8.81
N GLY A 62 16.80 11.65 9.23
CA GLY A 62 16.03 10.56 9.80
C GLY A 62 15.25 9.67 8.82
N TYR A 63 15.09 10.07 7.57
CA TYR A 63 14.28 9.36 6.60
C TYR A 63 15.09 8.44 5.69
N ARG A 64 15.88 7.58 6.26
CA ARG A 64 16.42 6.41 5.54
C ARG A 64 15.35 5.32 5.53
N GLY A 65 14.49 5.31 4.50
CA GLY A 65 13.49 4.27 4.33
C GLY A 65 12.33 4.69 3.41
N ASN A 66 11.40 3.77 3.19
CA ASN A 66 10.21 3.91 2.34
C ASN A 66 9.30 5.12 2.66
N ASN A 67 9.39 5.68 3.86
CA ASN A 67 8.61 6.85 4.27
C ASN A 67 8.84 8.09 3.40
N ASN A 68 10.01 8.22 2.76
CA ASN A 68 10.30 9.33 1.84
C ASN A 68 9.46 9.26 0.56
N TYR A 69 9.15 8.06 0.08
CA TYR A 69 8.33 7.88 -1.11
C TYR A 69 6.91 8.38 -0.89
N MET A 70 6.29 7.99 0.23
CA MET A 70 4.97 8.47 0.63
C MET A 70 4.92 9.99 0.72
N LEU A 71 5.86 10.61 1.45
CA LEU A 71 5.91 12.06 1.61
C LEU A 71 6.11 12.78 0.27
N GLY A 72 6.94 12.24 -0.62
CA GLY A 72 7.13 12.78 -1.97
C GLY A 72 5.86 12.74 -2.81
N ILE A 73 5.10 11.63 -2.76
CA ILE A 73 3.80 11.51 -3.44
C ILE A 73 2.80 12.55 -2.94
N PHE A 74 2.79 12.84 -1.63
CA PHE A 74 1.92 13.85 -1.04
C PHE A 74 2.45 15.28 -1.15
N GLY A 75 3.52 15.51 -1.94
CA GLY A 75 3.98 16.84 -2.32
C GLY A 75 5.03 17.45 -1.39
N LYS A 76 5.69 16.65 -0.55
CA LYS A 76 6.87 17.15 0.18
C LYS A 76 8.04 17.31 -0.79
N PRO A 77 8.62 18.51 -0.91
CA PRO A 77 9.79 18.73 -1.76
C PRO A 77 11.03 17.99 -1.25
N ALA A 78 11.94 17.67 -2.16
CA ALA A 78 13.21 16.99 -1.84
C ALA A 78 14.18 17.88 -1.01
N ARG A 79 13.81 19.10 -0.65
CA ARG A 79 14.60 20.08 0.10
C ARG A 79 16.00 20.33 -0.47
N GLU A 80 16.03 20.78 -1.69
CA GLU A 80 17.25 21.38 -2.26
C GLU A 80 17.39 22.84 -1.85
N ASN A 81 16.26 23.52 -1.57
CA ASN A 81 16.19 24.91 -1.13
C ASN A 81 15.32 25.08 0.13
N ASN A 82 15.60 26.10 0.92
CA ASN A 82 14.90 26.37 2.18
C ASN A 82 13.54 27.09 1.98
N CYS A 83 12.92 26.93 0.80
CA CYS A 83 11.68 27.58 0.43
C CYS A 83 10.51 26.57 0.43
N ASP A 84 9.40 26.94 1.06
CA ASP A 84 8.13 26.17 1.03
C ASP A 84 7.38 26.33 -0.31
N CYS A 85 7.88 27.13 -1.23
CA CYS A 85 7.27 27.38 -2.54
C CYS A 85 7.28 26.18 -3.49
N GLU A 86 8.07 25.13 -3.21
CA GLU A 86 8.13 23.89 -3.99
C GLU A 86 7.08 22.86 -3.59
N ARG A 87 6.23 23.14 -2.59
CA ARG A 87 5.19 22.20 -2.18
C ARG A 87 4.06 22.16 -3.22
N THR A 88 3.87 21.02 -3.85
CA THR A 88 2.72 20.79 -4.72
C THR A 88 1.48 20.44 -3.90
N VAL A 89 0.43 21.25 -4.04
CA VAL A 89 -0.85 21.07 -3.34
C VAL A 89 -1.87 20.36 -4.23
N ASP A 90 -1.57 20.21 -5.53
CA ASP A 90 -2.48 19.64 -6.51
C ASP A 90 -2.65 18.13 -6.35
N PRO A 91 -3.88 17.61 -6.49
CA PRO A 91 -4.14 16.19 -6.48
C PRO A 91 -3.49 15.51 -7.68
N THR A 92 -2.63 14.55 -7.44
CA THR A 92 -2.01 13.76 -8.50
C THR A 92 -2.64 12.37 -8.59
N LEU A 93 -2.65 11.80 -9.81
CA LEU A 93 -3.06 10.43 -10.03
C LEU A 93 -2.21 9.46 -9.19
N LEU A 94 -0.94 9.77 -8.98
CA LEU A 94 -0.01 8.97 -8.16
C LEU A 94 -0.50 8.84 -6.71
N GLN A 95 -1.09 9.88 -6.13
CA GLN A 95 -1.63 9.85 -4.78
C GLN A 95 -2.80 8.86 -4.68
N THR A 96 -3.69 8.86 -5.68
CA THR A 96 -4.82 7.92 -5.73
C THR A 96 -4.34 6.48 -5.92
N ILE A 97 -3.33 6.26 -6.75
CA ILE A 97 -2.73 4.92 -6.94
C ILE A 97 -2.03 4.45 -5.67
N PHE A 98 -1.30 5.35 -4.99
CA PHE A 98 -0.62 5.05 -3.74
C PHE A 98 -1.60 4.60 -2.65
N THR A 99 -2.62 5.40 -2.39
CA THR A 99 -3.58 5.09 -1.33
C THR A 99 -4.39 3.82 -1.59
N ARG A 100 -4.60 3.45 -2.87
CA ARG A 100 -5.37 2.24 -3.24
C ARG A 100 -4.53 0.97 -3.33
N ASN A 101 -3.32 1.06 -3.83
CA ASN A 101 -2.57 -0.13 -4.27
C ASN A 101 -1.17 -0.23 -3.69
N ASP A 102 -0.69 0.75 -2.93
CA ASP A 102 0.68 0.72 -2.44
C ASP A 102 0.86 -0.34 -1.36
N PRO A 103 1.87 -1.22 -1.50
CA PRO A 103 2.15 -2.25 -0.50
C PRO A 103 2.48 -1.70 0.88
N GLU A 104 3.01 -0.48 0.98
CA GLU A 104 3.32 0.17 2.24
C GLU A 104 2.05 0.59 2.96
N MET A 105 1.10 1.20 2.23
CA MET A 105 -0.22 1.56 2.76
C MET A 105 -0.97 0.33 3.28
N LEU A 106 -1.04 -0.74 2.47
CA LEU A 106 -1.63 -2.01 2.88
C LEU A 106 -0.89 -2.64 4.07
N SER A 107 0.42 -2.39 4.17
CA SER A 107 1.25 -2.83 5.29
C SER A 107 0.93 -2.11 6.59
N GLN A 108 0.65 -0.82 6.53
CA GLN A 108 0.25 -0.05 7.70
C GLN A 108 -1.12 -0.47 8.23
N LEU A 109 -2.10 -0.70 7.32
CA LEU A 109 -3.43 -1.20 7.68
C LEU A 109 -3.39 -2.52 8.46
N SER A 110 -2.49 -3.42 8.07
CA SER A 110 -2.34 -4.75 8.68
C SER A 110 -1.13 -4.88 9.60
N ALA A 111 -0.56 -3.75 10.05
CA ALA A 111 0.63 -3.76 10.89
C ALA A 111 0.35 -4.48 12.23
N LYS A 112 1.32 -5.29 12.66
CA LYS A 112 1.27 -5.92 13.98
C LYS A 112 1.18 -4.86 15.09
N GLY A 113 0.20 -5.01 15.98
CA GLY A 113 -0.10 -4.02 17.00
C GLY A 113 -0.80 -2.76 16.44
N GLY A 114 -1.40 -2.83 15.24
CA GLY A 114 -2.36 -1.83 14.74
C GLY A 114 -3.78 -2.18 15.12
N TRP A 115 -4.72 -1.30 14.78
CA TRP A 115 -6.13 -1.47 15.10
C TRP A 115 -6.76 -2.73 14.48
N ILE A 116 -6.50 -2.99 13.20
CA ILE A 116 -6.97 -4.23 12.53
C ILE A 116 -6.39 -5.49 13.18
N ASP A 117 -5.14 -5.46 13.64
CA ASP A 117 -4.52 -6.57 14.37
C ASP A 117 -5.17 -6.77 15.75
N GLU A 118 -5.60 -5.70 16.39
CA GLU A 118 -6.37 -5.74 17.63
C GLU A 118 -7.74 -6.38 17.43
N LEU A 119 -8.46 -6.00 16.36
CA LEU A 119 -9.72 -6.63 15.96
C LEU A 119 -9.53 -8.12 15.67
N ALA A 120 -8.49 -8.48 14.91
CA ALA A 120 -8.19 -9.87 14.60
C ALA A 120 -7.97 -10.72 15.86
N ARG A 121 -7.30 -10.17 16.86
CA ARG A 121 -7.13 -10.83 18.16
C ARG A 121 -8.42 -10.92 18.94
N ARG A 122 -9.23 -9.86 18.96
CA ARG A 122 -10.53 -9.80 19.66
C ARG A 122 -11.50 -10.86 19.14
N TYR A 123 -11.57 -11.02 17.82
CA TYR A 123 -12.46 -11.98 17.17
C TYR A 123 -11.81 -13.34 16.90
N LYS A 124 -10.58 -13.58 17.38
CA LYS A 124 -9.81 -14.83 17.19
C LYS A 124 -9.67 -15.24 15.71
N ILE A 125 -9.71 -14.27 14.81
CA ILE A 125 -9.58 -14.48 13.39
C ILE A 125 -8.09 -14.34 13.02
N LYS A 126 -7.55 -15.35 12.34
CA LYS A 126 -6.21 -15.22 11.76
C LYS A 126 -6.27 -14.14 10.68
N ASN A 127 -5.75 -12.97 10.99
CA ASN A 127 -5.63 -11.91 10.00
C ASN A 127 -4.78 -12.46 8.84
N GLY A 128 -5.39 -12.58 7.66
CA GLY A 128 -4.74 -13.17 6.48
C GLY A 128 -3.43 -12.47 6.10
N ASN A 129 -3.23 -11.25 6.60
CA ASN A 129 -2.00 -10.48 6.46
C ASN A 129 -0.93 -10.78 7.53
N ASN A 130 -1.29 -11.37 8.68
CA ASN A 130 -0.32 -11.77 9.70
C ASN A 130 0.53 -12.99 9.29
N GLY A 131 0.14 -13.70 8.24
CA GLY A 131 0.90 -14.82 7.68
C GLY A 131 1.75 -14.46 6.45
N ILE A 132 1.56 -13.28 5.88
CA ILE A 132 2.36 -12.86 4.72
C ILE A 132 3.66 -12.26 5.24
N ASP A 133 4.72 -13.03 5.16
CA ASP A 133 6.07 -12.50 5.34
C ASP A 133 6.41 -11.61 4.12
N ARG A 134 5.97 -10.35 4.20
CA ARG A 134 6.16 -9.37 3.10
C ARG A 134 7.62 -9.12 2.79
N LYS A 135 8.48 -9.24 3.79
CA LYS A 135 9.93 -9.16 3.60
C LYS A 135 10.40 -10.31 2.70
N LYS A 136 9.94 -11.54 2.97
CA LYS A 136 10.22 -12.71 2.12
C LYS A 136 9.55 -12.58 0.76
N LEU A 137 8.29 -12.11 0.71
CA LEU A 137 7.59 -11.90 -0.56
C LEU A 137 8.33 -10.88 -1.44
N GLY A 138 8.77 -9.76 -0.88
CA GLY A 138 9.60 -8.76 -1.55
C GLY A 138 10.92 -9.35 -2.06
N GLN A 139 11.62 -10.12 -1.22
CA GLN A 139 12.86 -10.80 -1.61
C GLN A 139 12.65 -11.80 -2.77
N TYR A 140 11.57 -12.59 -2.71
CA TYR A 140 11.26 -13.52 -3.81
C TYR A 140 10.88 -12.79 -5.09
N ARG A 141 10.18 -11.64 -5.01
CA ARG A 141 9.85 -10.81 -6.16
C ARG A 141 11.10 -10.26 -6.87
N VAL A 142 12.03 -9.72 -6.11
CA VAL A 142 13.32 -9.25 -6.64
C VAL A 142 14.09 -10.41 -7.28
N LYS A 143 14.22 -11.55 -6.61
CA LYS A 143 14.88 -12.74 -7.14
C LYS A 143 14.21 -13.27 -8.41
N LEU A 144 12.88 -13.27 -8.47
CA LEU A 144 12.11 -13.68 -9.63
C LEU A 144 12.39 -12.79 -10.84
N VAL A 145 12.37 -11.45 -10.65
CA VAL A 145 12.65 -10.47 -11.71
C VAL A 145 14.08 -10.65 -12.23
N ALA A 146 15.06 -10.75 -11.33
CA ALA A 146 16.47 -10.98 -11.69
C ALA A 146 16.66 -12.29 -12.46
N THR A 147 16.01 -13.39 -12.01
CA THR A 147 16.11 -14.69 -12.68
C THR A 147 15.44 -14.68 -14.06
N LYS A 148 14.29 -14.00 -14.21
CA LYS A 148 13.64 -13.81 -15.51
C LYS A 148 14.52 -13.02 -16.47
N LYS A 149 15.20 -11.96 -15.99
CA LYS A 149 16.16 -11.19 -16.80
C LYS A 149 17.34 -12.06 -17.25
N GLN A 150 17.91 -12.88 -16.34
CA GLN A 150 18.96 -13.84 -16.69
C GLN A 150 18.51 -14.85 -17.75
N LEU A 151 17.28 -15.38 -17.62
CA LEU A 151 16.71 -16.30 -18.59
C LEU A 151 16.52 -15.65 -19.96
N ALA A 152 16.04 -14.41 -20.01
CA ALA A 152 15.88 -13.66 -21.24
C ALA A 152 17.24 -13.41 -21.93
N ASN A 153 18.25 -13.00 -21.17
CA ASN A 153 19.61 -12.79 -21.69
C ASN A 153 20.23 -14.09 -22.20
N LEU A 154 20.02 -15.20 -21.47
CA LEU A 154 20.49 -16.51 -21.90
C LEU A 154 19.84 -16.92 -23.24
N LYS A 155 18.53 -16.74 -23.37
CA LYS A 155 17.78 -17.04 -24.62
C LYS A 155 18.26 -16.19 -25.81
N ALA A 156 18.66 -14.95 -25.57
CA ALA A 156 19.21 -14.08 -26.61
C ALA A 156 20.62 -14.49 -27.05
N GLY A 157 21.37 -15.19 -26.18
CA GLY A 157 22.76 -15.61 -26.43
C GLY A 157 22.90 -17.07 -26.87
N LEU A 158 22.06 -17.56 -27.77
CA LEU A 158 22.19 -18.91 -28.32
C LEU A 158 23.52 -19.08 -29.07
N PRO A 159 24.24 -20.22 -28.90
CA PRO A 159 25.45 -20.48 -29.65
C PRO A 159 25.21 -20.46 -31.17
N ALA A 160 26.05 -19.81 -31.91
CA ALA A 160 25.95 -19.75 -33.37
C ALA A 160 26.13 -21.14 -33.99
N LYS A 161 25.19 -21.52 -34.86
CA LYS A 161 25.24 -22.81 -35.55
C LYS A 161 26.43 -22.78 -36.57
N PRO A 162 27.38 -23.73 -36.51
CA PRO A 162 28.43 -23.81 -37.49
C PRO A 162 27.88 -24.11 -38.88
N GLY A 163 28.54 -23.59 -39.93
CA GLY A 163 28.15 -23.84 -41.31
C GLY A 163 28.22 -25.33 -41.70
N ASN A 164 27.56 -25.68 -42.78
CA ASN A 164 27.47 -27.08 -43.23
C ASN A 164 28.85 -27.73 -43.61
N SER A 165 29.88 -26.92 -43.86
CA SER A 165 31.24 -27.35 -44.15
C SER A 165 32.18 -27.34 -42.94
N ALA A 166 31.66 -27.18 -41.73
CA ALA A 166 32.46 -27.10 -40.52
C ALA A 166 33.06 -28.48 -40.16
N ASP A 167 34.31 -28.45 -39.68
CA ASP A 167 35.04 -29.62 -39.21
C ASP A 167 34.32 -30.36 -38.09
N ALA A 168 34.52 -31.68 -37.98
CA ALA A 168 33.91 -32.55 -36.96
C ALA A 168 34.17 -32.05 -35.52
N ALA A 169 35.31 -31.44 -35.27
CA ALA A 169 35.68 -30.82 -34.00
C ALA A 169 34.78 -29.63 -33.67
N ALA A 170 34.49 -28.74 -34.63
CA ALA A 170 33.61 -27.60 -34.47
C ALA A 170 32.14 -28.02 -34.20
N GLN A 171 31.68 -29.05 -34.89
CA GLN A 171 30.34 -29.62 -34.67
C GLN A 171 30.22 -30.26 -33.28
N LYS A 172 31.25 -30.95 -32.80
CA LYS A 172 31.27 -31.54 -31.44
C LYS A 172 31.27 -30.43 -30.36
N LYS A 173 32.06 -29.38 -30.57
CA LYS A 173 32.08 -28.18 -29.66
C LYS A 173 30.72 -27.51 -29.61
N TYR A 174 30.10 -27.25 -30.76
CA TYR A 174 28.74 -26.67 -30.80
C TYR A 174 27.70 -27.52 -30.06
N LYS A 175 27.70 -28.86 -30.24
CA LYS A 175 26.79 -29.76 -29.55
C LYS A 175 26.98 -29.69 -28.02
N SER A 176 28.23 -29.62 -27.54
CA SER A 176 28.52 -29.50 -26.13
C SER A 176 28.09 -28.16 -25.54
N GLU A 177 28.33 -27.05 -26.26
CA GLU A 177 27.91 -25.70 -25.87
C GLU A 177 26.36 -25.58 -25.83
N LEU A 178 25.69 -26.14 -26.84
CA LEU A 178 24.22 -26.16 -26.90
C LEU A 178 23.63 -27.00 -25.76
N ALA A 179 24.24 -28.13 -25.42
CA ALA A 179 23.82 -28.95 -24.29
C ALA A 179 23.99 -28.20 -22.97
N ALA A 180 25.13 -27.55 -22.76
CA ALA A 180 25.39 -26.71 -21.57
C ALA A 180 24.40 -25.53 -21.48
N HIS A 181 24.11 -24.90 -22.63
CA HIS A 181 23.13 -23.80 -22.71
C HIS A 181 21.73 -24.27 -22.31
N LYS A 182 21.25 -25.39 -22.85
CA LYS A 182 19.95 -25.99 -22.50
C LYS A 182 19.89 -26.36 -21.02
N GLN A 183 20.97 -26.91 -20.47
CA GLN A 183 21.03 -27.25 -19.04
C GLN A 183 20.92 -26.00 -18.15
N ARG A 184 21.62 -24.90 -18.50
CA ARG A 184 21.50 -23.60 -17.79
C ARG A 184 20.09 -23.02 -17.92
N GLU A 185 19.50 -23.09 -19.10
CA GLU A 185 18.13 -22.64 -19.34
C GLU A 185 17.12 -23.39 -18.44
N GLN A 186 17.19 -24.71 -18.42
CA GLN A 186 16.33 -25.54 -17.55
C GLN A 186 16.53 -25.21 -16.06
N ALA A 187 17.76 -24.97 -15.63
CA ALA A 187 18.05 -24.59 -14.25
C ALA A 187 17.41 -23.24 -13.89
N LEU A 188 17.44 -22.26 -14.80
CA LEU A 188 16.79 -20.95 -14.59
C LEU A 188 15.26 -21.09 -14.60
N ILE A 189 14.67 -21.90 -15.49
CA ILE A 189 13.23 -22.18 -15.52
C ILE A 189 12.77 -22.82 -14.19
N ARG A 190 13.53 -23.76 -13.65
CA ARG A 190 13.24 -24.37 -12.35
C ARG A 190 13.29 -23.32 -11.22
N LYS A 191 14.26 -22.41 -11.23
CA LYS A 191 14.35 -21.31 -10.25
C LYS A 191 13.16 -20.35 -10.36
N VAL A 192 12.73 -20.01 -11.57
CA VAL A 192 11.52 -19.18 -11.79
C VAL A 192 10.32 -19.85 -11.20
N GLY A 193 10.08 -21.14 -11.51
CA GLY A 193 8.97 -21.92 -10.94
C GLY A 193 9.02 -22.01 -9.40
N TYR A 194 10.22 -22.21 -8.85
CA TYR A 194 10.41 -22.22 -7.40
C TYR A 194 9.97 -20.90 -6.75
N TYR A 195 10.43 -19.75 -7.28
CA TYR A 195 10.06 -18.45 -6.72
C TYR A 195 8.58 -18.13 -6.90
N GLN A 196 7.99 -18.49 -8.04
CA GLN A 196 6.55 -18.36 -8.27
C GLN A 196 5.74 -19.19 -7.27
N LYS A 197 6.13 -20.45 -7.04
CA LYS A 197 5.47 -21.32 -6.06
C LYS A 197 5.60 -20.79 -4.64
N LYS A 198 6.78 -20.27 -4.27
CA LYS A 198 6.99 -19.65 -2.96
C LYS A 198 6.18 -18.37 -2.78
N MET A 199 6.08 -17.54 -3.80
CA MET A 199 5.23 -16.36 -3.77
C MET A 199 3.75 -16.72 -3.67
N ALA A 200 3.29 -17.70 -4.44
CA ALA A 200 1.91 -18.19 -4.37
C ALA A 200 1.55 -18.77 -2.99
N ALA A 201 2.50 -19.43 -2.32
CA ALA A 201 2.31 -19.94 -0.97
C ALA A 201 2.26 -18.83 0.10
N LEU A 202 2.84 -17.67 -0.18
CA LEU A 202 2.82 -16.49 0.69
C LEU A 202 1.67 -15.54 0.38
N THR A 203 1.00 -15.69 -0.78
CA THR A 203 -0.21 -14.92 -1.11
C THR A 203 -1.44 -15.70 -0.64
N PRO A 204 -2.40 -15.04 0.04
CA PRO A 204 -3.64 -15.71 0.43
C PRO A 204 -4.35 -16.21 -0.84
N LYS A 205 -4.85 -17.44 -0.79
CA LYS A 205 -5.71 -17.95 -1.84
C LYS A 205 -6.94 -17.04 -1.95
N LYS A 206 -7.25 -16.60 -3.16
CA LYS A 206 -8.53 -15.93 -3.44
C LYS A 206 -9.63 -16.86 -2.93
N SER A 207 -10.44 -16.39 -2.00
CA SER A 207 -11.56 -17.18 -1.48
C SER A 207 -12.60 -17.40 -2.55
N GLU A 208 -13.26 -18.52 -2.44
CA GLU A 208 -14.45 -18.81 -3.22
C GLU A 208 -15.58 -17.84 -2.86
N PRO A 209 -16.35 -17.32 -3.83
CA PRO A 209 -17.49 -16.47 -3.54
C PRO A 209 -18.57 -17.33 -2.86
N GLY A 210 -18.96 -16.98 -1.64
CA GLY A 210 -20.13 -17.63 -1.03
C GLY A 210 -20.21 -17.66 0.50
N GLN A 211 -19.14 -17.41 1.26
CA GLN A 211 -19.25 -17.28 2.70
C GLN A 211 -19.55 -15.83 3.07
N ARG A 212 -20.76 -15.57 3.56
CA ARG A 212 -21.11 -14.30 4.19
C ARG A 212 -20.53 -14.27 5.60
N ALA A 213 -19.96 -13.16 5.99
CA ALA A 213 -19.50 -12.97 7.36
C ALA A 213 -20.73 -12.90 8.28
N GLU A 214 -20.74 -13.69 9.36
CA GLU A 214 -21.62 -13.42 10.47
C GLU A 214 -21.13 -12.14 11.17
N LEU A 215 -21.97 -11.11 11.17
CA LEU A 215 -21.62 -9.85 11.80
C LEU A 215 -21.74 -10.02 13.32
N PRO A 216 -20.74 -9.61 14.09
CA PRO A 216 -20.80 -9.68 15.54
C PRO A 216 -21.80 -8.66 16.09
N GLU A 217 -22.29 -8.92 17.29
CA GLU A 217 -23.01 -7.92 18.08
C GLU A 217 -22.14 -6.67 18.27
N GLY A 218 -22.70 -5.47 18.07
CA GLY A 218 -21.95 -4.21 18.16
C GLY A 218 -21.14 -3.84 16.90
N VAL A 219 -21.48 -4.40 15.74
CA VAL A 219 -20.83 -4.03 14.46
C VAL A 219 -21.01 -2.54 14.14
N GLU A 220 -22.11 -1.93 14.51
CA GLU A 220 -22.40 -0.51 14.34
C GLU A 220 -21.41 0.37 15.12
N ASP A 221 -20.98 -0.07 16.30
CA ASP A 221 -19.95 0.63 17.08
C ASP A 221 -18.59 0.57 16.39
N LEU A 222 -18.25 -0.57 15.77
CA LEU A 222 -17.00 -0.71 14.98
C LEU A 222 -17.01 0.17 13.74
N ILE A 223 -18.15 0.24 13.03
CA ILE A 223 -18.33 1.14 11.88
C ILE A 223 -18.16 2.58 12.34
N THR A 224 -18.85 2.95 13.42
CA THR A 224 -18.77 4.30 14.02
C THR A 224 -17.33 4.64 14.42
N GLU A 225 -16.64 3.73 15.09
CA GLU A 225 -15.24 3.90 15.45
C GLU A 225 -14.36 4.16 14.22
N THR A 226 -14.60 3.44 13.12
CA THR A 226 -13.85 3.63 11.87
C THR A 226 -14.04 5.02 11.27
N PHE A 227 -15.27 5.53 11.28
CA PHE A 227 -15.58 6.89 10.85
C PHE A 227 -14.93 7.94 11.75
N LEU A 228 -15.00 7.78 13.06
CA LEU A 228 -14.36 8.69 14.02
C LEU A 228 -12.83 8.70 13.89
N ARG A 229 -12.21 7.54 13.64
CA ARG A 229 -10.77 7.42 13.43
C ARG A 229 -10.27 8.07 12.15
N THR A 230 -11.11 8.12 11.12
CA THR A 230 -10.73 8.62 9.79
C THR A 230 -11.22 10.03 9.56
N VAL A 231 -12.53 10.22 9.50
CA VAL A 231 -13.15 11.49 9.11
C VAL A 231 -13.68 12.30 10.29
N SER A 232 -13.41 11.85 11.53
CA SER A 232 -13.73 12.55 12.77
C SER A 232 -15.21 12.94 12.94
N ARG A 233 -16.12 12.19 12.33
CA ARG A 233 -17.57 12.35 12.46
C ARG A 233 -18.29 11.01 12.55
N TYR A 234 -19.53 11.05 12.99
CA TYR A 234 -20.41 9.88 12.94
C TYR A 234 -20.84 9.59 11.49
N PRO A 235 -21.05 8.30 11.13
CA PRO A 235 -21.65 7.94 9.86
C PRO A 235 -23.11 8.41 9.81
N SER A 236 -23.58 8.82 8.65
CA SER A 236 -25.01 9.00 8.39
C SER A 236 -25.70 7.64 8.33
N ASN A 237 -27.05 7.61 8.49
CA ASN A 237 -27.81 6.36 8.41
C ASN A 237 -27.53 5.59 7.12
N LYS A 238 -27.43 6.29 5.99
CA LYS A 238 -27.12 5.69 4.69
C LYS A 238 -25.72 5.09 4.62
N GLU A 239 -24.73 5.78 5.19
CA GLU A 239 -23.34 5.27 5.26
C GLU A 239 -23.26 4.05 6.19
N MET A 240 -23.97 4.05 7.29
CA MET A 240 -24.08 2.91 8.20
C MET A 240 -24.66 1.68 7.51
N GLU A 241 -25.77 1.84 6.78
CA GLU A 241 -26.41 0.77 6.02
C GLU A 241 -25.49 0.20 4.94
N LEU A 242 -24.83 1.08 4.16
CA LEU A 242 -23.90 0.68 3.13
C LEU A 242 -22.69 -0.07 3.71
N ALA A 243 -22.08 0.46 4.77
CA ALA A 243 -20.96 -0.18 5.43
C ALA A 243 -21.33 -1.57 5.96
N ARG A 244 -22.50 -1.69 6.60
CA ARG A 244 -23.02 -2.97 7.08
C ARG A 244 -23.23 -3.98 5.95
N ALA A 245 -23.87 -3.55 4.86
CA ALA A 245 -24.10 -4.40 3.68
C ALA A 245 -22.79 -4.87 3.03
N ASP A 246 -21.74 -4.06 3.04
CA ASP A 246 -20.42 -4.44 2.52
C ASP A 246 -19.67 -5.38 3.47
N LEU A 247 -19.80 -5.17 4.79
CA LEU A 247 -19.24 -6.08 5.79
C LEU A 247 -19.89 -7.49 5.69
N GLU A 248 -21.18 -7.59 5.42
CA GLU A 248 -21.88 -8.87 5.21
C GLU A 248 -21.35 -9.65 4.00
N LYS A 249 -20.85 -8.94 2.97
CA LYS A 249 -20.27 -9.56 1.76
C LYS A 249 -18.82 -9.98 1.95
N SER A 250 -18.16 -9.50 3.01
CA SER A 250 -16.77 -9.83 3.31
C SER A 250 -16.64 -11.25 3.82
N LYS A 251 -15.45 -11.84 3.76
CA LYS A 251 -15.19 -13.20 4.30
C LYS A 251 -15.32 -13.28 5.81
N ASN A 252 -14.89 -12.23 6.47
CA ASN A 252 -14.93 -12.09 7.91
C ASN A 252 -14.89 -10.60 8.27
N ILE A 253 -15.27 -10.31 9.51
CA ILE A 253 -15.35 -8.93 10.02
C ILE A 253 -14.02 -8.18 9.90
N VAL A 254 -12.87 -8.84 10.09
CA VAL A 254 -11.55 -8.19 10.06
C VAL A 254 -11.20 -7.71 8.65
N GLU A 255 -11.47 -8.54 7.63
CA GLU A 255 -11.26 -8.19 6.23
C GLU A 255 -12.20 -7.04 5.82
N GLY A 256 -13.48 -7.12 6.17
CA GLY A 256 -14.45 -6.06 5.89
C GLY A 256 -14.10 -4.75 6.57
N MET A 257 -13.68 -4.78 7.83
CA MET A 257 -13.24 -3.56 8.54
C MET A 257 -11.96 -2.98 7.94
N GLN A 258 -11.05 -3.81 7.44
CA GLN A 258 -9.86 -3.35 6.73
C GLN A 258 -10.23 -2.66 5.41
N GLU A 259 -11.20 -3.21 4.66
CA GLU A 259 -11.70 -2.62 3.42
C GLU A 259 -12.43 -1.31 3.67
N LEU A 260 -13.28 -1.25 4.70
CA LEU A 260 -13.96 -0.02 5.11
C LEU A 260 -12.96 1.08 5.52
N LEU A 261 -11.97 0.73 6.34
CA LEU A 261 -10.91 1.66 6.74
C LEU A 261 -10.14 2.19 5.52
N LEU A 262 -9.78 1.30 4.59
CA LEU A 262 -9.10 1.69 3.36
C LEU A 262 -9.99 2.59 2.48
N ALA A 263 -11.28 2.30 2.38
CA ALA A 263 -12.22 3.11 1.61
C ALA A 263 -12.32 4.53 2.18
N LEU A 264 -12.46 4.68 3.50
CA LEU A 264 -12.54 5.98 4.16
C LEU A 264 -11.25 6.79 4.05
N LEU A 265 -10.08 6.15 4.19
CA LEU A 265 -8.77 6.79 3.96
C LEU A 265 -8.59 7.31 2.52
N ASN A 266 -9.32 6.73 1.57
CA ASN A 266 -9.33 7.16 0.17
C ASN A 266 -10.39 8.24 -0.15
N THR A 267 -11.19 8.66 0.82
CA THR A 267 -12.18 9.71 0.60
C THR A 267 -11.54 11.08 0.48
N LYS A 268 -12.18 11.97 -0.28
CA LYS A 268 -11.78 13.38 -0.35
C LYS A 268 -11.86 14.02 1.06
N GLU A 269 -12.85 13.61 1.85
CA GLU A 269 -13.08 14.11 3.20
C GLU A 269 -11.87 13.86 4.11
N PHE A 270 -11.27 12.67 4.06
CA PHE A 270 -10.05 12.37 4.83
C PHE A 270 -8.84 13.22 4.41
N MET A 271 -8.73 13.52 3.11
CA MET A 271 -7.54 14.17 2.54
C MET A 271 -7.54 15.69 2.59
N VAL A 272 -8.63 16.31 3.06
CA VAL A 272 -8.75 17.76 3.11
C VAL A 272 -8.89 18.25 4.54
N ASN A 273 -8.51 19.52 4.75
CA ASN A 273 -8.74 20.21 6.00
C ASN A 273 -10.12 20.87 5.96
N HIS A 274 -10.95 20.59 6.97
CA HIS A 274 -12.33 21.10 7.12
C HIS A 274 -12.39 22.29 8.07
#